data_88a27d8f329f4089cc5ebaf15e261a84
#
_entry.id   88a27d8f329f4089cc5ebaf15e261a84
#
_cell.length_a   1.000
_cell.length_b   1.000
_cell.length_c   1.000
_cell.angle_alpha   90.00
_cell.angle_beta   90.00
_cell.angle_gamma   90.00
#
_symmetry.space_group_name_H-M   'P 1'
#
loop_
_entity.id
_entity.type
_entity.pdbx_description
1 polymer ?
#
loop_
_entity_poly.entity_id
_entity_poly.type
_entity_poly.pdbx_seq_one_letter_code
_entity_poly.pdbx_strand_id
1 'polypeptide(L)'
;LLNNPVQEHYNPILAPKATSNPFSLKDYDLLKFDTGDRNTQKPFYFYFKPRGIDLYTQYAFNKHFVLATKHRNDGLKYTNLAFPLTKPGDNTIIGLEERGRPRMDGSSTYKGKAEGSNGSEGLWIANLKNGPLDRVGGVGWFESAYDAMAFYQIHREAIKQNPELSRKGIYVSTGGSPTKGQIKGMLEATPQAQHYLCFDNDK
;
A
#
# COMPACT_ATOMS: atom_id res chain seq x y z
N LEU A 1 38.95 28.02 -33.76
CA LEU A 1 39.08 27.09 -32.62
C LEU A 1 37.91 27.34 -31.67
N LEU A 2 36.85 26.58 -31.77
CA LEU A 2 35.69 26.66 -30.87
C LEU A 2 35.98 25.82 -29.66
N ASN A 3 36.12 26.48 -28.50
CA ASN A 3 36.17 25.82 -27.19
C ASN A 3 34.81 25.18 -26.89
N ASN A 4 34.68 23.86 -26.98
CA ASN A 4 33.56 23.14 -26.43
C ASN A 4 33.65 23.18 -24.89
N PRO A 5 32.66 23.69 -24.16
CA PRO A 5 32.65 23.57 -22.73
C PRO A 5 32.52 22.07 -22.37
N VAL A 6 33.43 21.63 -21.49
CA VAL A 6 33.35 20.29 -20.90
C VAL A 6 32.03 20.20 -20.15
N GLN A 7 31.09 19.39 -20.65
CA GLN A 7 29.91 19.03 -19.87
C GLN A 7 30.37 18.18 -18.68
N GLU A 8 30.32 18.77 -17.49
CA GLU A 8 30.43 17.98 -16.26
C GLU A 8 29.27 16.97 -16.24
N HIS A 9 29.60 15.70 -16.37
CA HIS A 9 28.64 14.65 -16.24
C HIS A 9 28.11 14.64 -14.79
N TYR A 10 26.89 15.13 -14.61
CA TYR A 10 26.18 14.98 -13.34
C TYR A 10 26.04 13.48 -13.01
N ASN A 11 26.73 13.02 -11.98
CA ASN A 11 26.64 11.65 -11.52
C ASN A 11 25.69 11.60 -10.29
N PRO A 12 24.44 11.19 -10.47
CA PRO A 12 23.43 11.17 -9.39
C PRO A 12 23.74 10.16 -8.28
N ILE A 13 24.75 9.32 -8.46
CA ILE A 13 25.16 8.29 -7.48
C ILE A 13 25.93 8.88 -6.30
N LEU A 14 26.51 10.09 -6.46
CA LEU A 14 27.39 10.72 -5.46
C LEU A 14 26.68 11.73 -4.55
N ALA A 15 25.39 12.04 -4.76
CA ALA A 15 24.68 12.85 -3.79
C ALA A 15 24.49 12.02 -2.49
N PRO A 16 24.99 12.50 -1.33
CA PRO A 16 24.73 11.80 -0.08
C PRO A 16 23.21 11.69 0.09
N LYS A 17 22.68 10.46 0.16
CA LYS A 17 21.30 10.24 0.54
C LYS A 17 21.12 10.93 1.89
N ALA A 18 20.28 11.96 1.92
CA ALA A 18 19.86 12.55 3.19
C ALA A 18 19.42 11.39 4.10
N THR A 19 20.06 11.27 5.26
CA THR A 19 19.68 10.26 6.26
C THR A 19 18.30 10.64 6.75
N SER A 20 17.27 10.09 6.11
CA SER A 20 15.90 10.24 6.62
C SER A 20 15.83 9.51 7.96
N ASN A 21 15.19 10.15 8.94
CA ASN A 21 14.89 9.49 10.20
C ASN A 21 14.15 8.16 9.90
N PRO A 22 14.44 7.07 10.63
CA PRO A 22 13.73 5.82 10.44
C PRO A 22 12.24 6.03 10.71
N PHE A 23 11.41 5.30 9.98
CA PHE A 23 9.95 5.36 10.15
C PHE A 23 9.56 5.06 11.60
N SER A 24 8.69 5.89 12.15
CA SER A 24 8.12 5.72 13.48
C SER A 24 6.60 5.82 13.42
N LEU A 25 5.92 4.72 13.76
CA LEU A 25 4.46 4.71 13.85
C LEU A 25 3.94 5.59 15.00
N LYS A 26 4.79 5.91 15.99
CA LYS A 26 4.46 6.76 17.15
C LYS A 26 4.19 8.22 16.75
N ASP A 27 4.63 8.63 15.55
CA ASP A 27 4.41 9.98 15.03
C ASP A 27 2.99 10.18 14.47
N TYR A 28 2.15 9.15 14.55
CA TYR A 28 0.82 9.11 13.95
C TYR A 28 -0.26 8.72 14.96
N ASP A 29 -1.38 9.43 14.94
CA ASP A 29 -2.63 8.95 15.51
C ASP A 29 -3.35 8.11 14.45
N LEU A 30 -3.74 6.88 14.80
CA LEU A 30 -4.39 5.96 13.89
C LEU A 30 -5.87 5.81 14.21
N LEU A 31 -6.74 6.10 13.24
CA LEU A 31 -8.15 5.73 13.30
C LEU A 31 -8.36 4.44 12.49
N LYS A 32 -8.82 3.39 13.16
CA LYS A 32 -9.19 2.11 12.53
C LYS A 32 -10.64 2.15 12.05
N PHE A 33 -10.90 1.45 10.96
CA PHE A 33 -12.24 1.24 10.45
C PHE A 33 -12.90 0.09 11.23
N ASP A 34 -13.89 0.42 12.05
CA ASP A 34 -14.68 -0.58 12.77
C ASP A 34 -15.98 -0.87 11.98
N THR A 35 -16.19 -2.14 11.64
CA THR A 35 -17.40 -2.58 10.91
C THR A 35 -18.67 -2.46 11.74
N GLY A 36 -18.57 -2.44 13.06
CA GLY A 36 -19.67 -2.27 14.01
C GLY A 36 -19.97 -0.80 14.38
N ASP A 37 -19.08 0.15 14.08
CA ASP A 37 -19.25 1.55 14.44
C ASP A 37 -19.19 2.49 13.22
N ARG A 38 -20.37 2.99 12.84
CA ARG A 38 -20.52 3.94 11.72
C ARG A 38 -19.75 5.25 11.91
N ASN A 39 -19.45 5.66 13.13
CA ASN A 39 -18.72 6.90 13.38
C ASN A 39 -17.26 6.76 12.96
N THR A 40 -16.67 5.58 13.16
CA THR A 40 -15.31 5.27 12.66
C THR A 40 -15.26 5.13 11.15
N GLN A 41 -16.38 4.77 10.49
CA GLN A 41 -16.45 4.53 9.04
C GLN A 41 -16.58 5.83 8.23
N LYS A 42 -17.33 6.82 8.74
CA LYS A 42 -17.65 8.08 8.03
C LYS A 42 -16.41 8.81 7.46
N PRO A 43 -15.29 8.95 8.20
CA PRO A 43 -14.13 9.66 7.69
C PRO A 43 -13.50 9.01 6.45
N PHE A 44 -13.61 7.69 6.29
CA PHE A 44 -13.04 6.94 5.16
C PHE A 44 -13.81 7.14 3.85
N TYR A 45 -15.08 7.53 3.93
CA TYR A 45 -15.93 7.76 2.76
C TYR A 45 -15.29 8.69 1.71
N PHE A 46 -14.63 9.75 2.16
CA PHE A 46 -14.00 10.73 1.29
C PHE A 46 -12.81 10.19 0.50
N TYR A 47 -12.21 9.09 0.92
CA TYR A 47 -11.07 8.44 0.25
C TYR A 47 -11.52 7.35 -0.70
N PHE A 48 -12.57 6.60 -0.35
CA PHE A 48 -13.00 5.43 -1.11
C PHE A 48 -14.06 5.74 -2.18
N LYS A 49 -15.00 6.65 -1.89
CA LYS A 49 -16.07 6.98 -2.85
C LYS A 49 -15.54 7.50 -4.19
N PRO A 50 -14.58 8.43 -4.27
CA PRO A 50 -14.06 8.92 -5.54
C PRO A 50 -13.34 7.84 -6.36
N ARG A 51 -12.96 6.74 -5.72
CA ARG A 51 -12.34 5.56 -6.33
C ARG A 51 -13.33 4.44 -6.65
N GLY A 52 -14.61 4.65 -6.40
CA GLY A 52 -15.64 3.65 -6.62
C GLY A 52 -15.56 2.42 -5.71
N ILE A 53 -14.76 2.47 -4.63
CA ILE A 53 -14.65 1.35 -3.68
C ILE A 53 -15.84 1.35 -2.74
N ASP A 54 -16.68 0.33 -2.85
CA ASP A 54 -17.90 0.22 -2.08
C ASP A 54 -17.65 -0.19 -0.60
N LEU A 55 -18.67 0.00 0.22
CA LEU A 55 -18.59 -0.27 1.65
C LEU A 55 -18.35 -1.75 1.96
N TYR A 56 -18.88 -2.65 1.12
CA TYR A 56 -18.69 -4.09 1.29
C TYR A 56 -17.21 -4.48 1.10
N THR A 57 -16.55 -3.89 0.10
CA THR A 57 -15.12 -4.07 -0.11
C THR A 57 -14.32 -3.47 1.04
N GLN A 58 -14.68 -2.29 1.55
CA GLN A 58 -14.06 -1.71 2.74
C GLN A 58 -14.17 -2.65 3.95
N TYR A 59 -15.32 -3.29 4.14
CA TYR A 59 -15.51 -4.28 5.22
C TYR A 59 -14.58 -5.48 5.08
N ALA A 60 -14.41 -5.99 3.86
CA ALA A 60 -13.51 -7.12 3.61
C ALA A 60 -12.05 -6.78 3.96
N PHE A 61 -11.62 -5.55 3.70
CA PHE A 61 -10.24 -5.08 3.91
C PHE A 61 -10.04 -4.26 5.19
N ASN A 62 -11.00 -4.21 6.12
CA ASN A 62 -11.01 -3.28 7.26
C ASN A 62 -9.76 -3.34 8.16
N LYS A 63 -9.03 -4.44 8.18
CA LYS A 63 -7.80 -4.62 8.95
C LYS A 63 -6.54 -4.17 8.21
N HIS A 64 -6.67 -3.81 6.94
CA HIS A 64 -5.54 -3.58 6.05
C HIS A 64 -5.38 -2.11 5.64
N PHE A 65 -6.17 -1.20 6.20
CA PHE A 65 -6.02 0.23 6.04
C PHE A 65 -6.42 0.98 7.31
N VAL A 66 -5.93 2.20 7.45
CA VAL A 66 -6.26 3.10 8.57
C VAL A 66 -6.30 4.54 8.05
N LEU A 67 -6.89 5.47 8.82
CA LEU A 67 -6.55 6.88 8.66
C LEU A 67 -5.39 7.18 9.62
N ALA A 68 -4.31 7.71 9.06
CA ALA A 68 -3.12 8.09 9.81
C ALA A 68 -3.01 9.63 9.84
N THR A 69 -3.04 10.19 11.03
CA THR A 69 -2.87 11.64 11.26
C THR A 69 -1.46 11.89 11.76
N LYS A 70 -0.63 12.53 10.93
CA LYS A 70 0.74 12.93 11.31
C LYS A 70 0.68 14.26 12.05
N HIS A 71 1.40 14.32 13.16
CA HIS A 71 1.66 15.54 13.91
C HIS A 71 3.00 16.13 13.46
N ARG A 72 3.00 17.38 13.05
CA ARG A 72 4.22 18.10 12.67
C ARG A 72 4.72 18.97 13.83
N ASN A 73 6.01 19.24 13.86
CA ASN A 73 6.64 20.09 14.86
C ASN A 73 6.14 21.55 14.81
N ASP A 74 5.58 21.99 13.65
CA ASP A 74 4.96 23.30 13.47
C ASP A 74 3.51 23.38 13.97
N GLY A 75 3.01 22.32 14.60
CA GLY A 75 1.64 22.21 15.11
C GLY A 75 0.59 21.85 14.07
N LEU A 76 0.95 21.76 12.79
CA LEU A 76 0.03 21.33 11.74
C LEU A 76 -0.21 19.83 11.81
N LYS A 77 -1.44 19.45 11.48
CA LYS A 77 -1.86 18.03 11.40
C LYS A 77 -2.44 17.77 10.03
N TYR A 78 -2.14 16.62 9.46
CA TYR A 78 -2.81 16.17 8.26
C TYR A 78 -3.10 14.68 8.34
N THR A 79 -4.28 14.31 7.83
CA THR A 79 -4.78 12.95 7.85
C THR A 79 -4.80 12.39 6.44
N ASN A 80 -4.18 11.23 6.26
CA ASN A 80 -4.19 10.48 5.01
C ASN A 80 -4.81 9.09 5.22
N LEU A 81 -5.41 8.53 4.17
CA LEU A 81 -5.63 7.09 4.13
C LEU A 81 -4.27 6.41 4.01
N ALA A 82 -4.01 5.49 4.92
CA ALA A 82 -2.73 4.80 4.99
C ALA A 82 -2.91 3.28 4.87
N PHE A 83 -2.03 2.68 4.11
CA PHE A 83 -1.91 1.25 3.90
C PHE A 83 -0.60 0.79 4.56
N PRO A 84 -0.66 0.08 5.71
CA PRO A 84 0.52 -0.35 6.44
C PRO A 84 1.41 -1.27 5.61
N LEU A 85 2.72 -0.98 5.61
CA LEU A 85 3.74 -1.79 4.95
C LEU A 85 4.42 -2.69 5.97
N THR A 86 4.49 -3.99 5.68
CA THR A 86 5.19 -4.98 6.51
C THR A 86 6.14 -5.80 5.63
N LYS A 87 7.14 -6.44 6.24
CA LYS A 87 7.88 -7.50 5.55
C LYS A 87 7.02 -8.76 5.51
N PRO A 88 7.09 -9.55 4.43
CA PRO A 88 6.42 -10.85 4.40
C PRO A 88 6.82 -11.74 5.58
N GLY A 89 5.82 -12.29 6.29
CA GLY A 89 6.06 -13.11 7.48
C GLY A 89 6.32 -12.34 8.77
N ASP A 90 6.43 -10.99 8.72
CA ASP A 90 6.57 -10.12 9.90
C ASP A 90 5.37 -9.16 9.97
N ASN A 91 4.79 -9.03 11.15
CA ASN A 91 3.67 -8.12 11.39
C ASN A 91 4.11 -6.71 11.80
N THR A 92 5.42 -6.48 11.93
CA THR A 92 5.96 -5.15 12.26
C THR A 92 5.72 -4.18 11.13
N ILE A 93 5.05 -3.07 11.40
CA ILE A 93 4.82 -2.01 10.42
C ILE A 93 6.13 -1.23 10.24
N ILE A 94 6.69 -1.28 9.03
CA ILE A 94 7.95 -0.65 8.65
C ILE A 94 7.76 0.56 7.72
N GLY A 95 6.52 0.96 7.52
CA GLY A 95 6.15 2.11 6.70
C GLY A 95 4.66 2.20 6.48
N LEU A 96 4.25 3.28 5.84
CA LEU A 96 2.88 3.50 5.36
C LEU A 96 2.93 3.96 3.90
N GLU A 97 2.09 3.39 3.05
CA GLU A 97 1.73 3.98 1.79
C GLU A 97 0.54 4.92 2.04
N GLU A 98 0.65 6.19 1.64
CA GLU A 98 -0.33 7.22 1.99
C GLU A 98 -1.04 7.77 0.76
N ARG A 99 -2.32 8.06 0.94
CA ARG A 99 -3.18 8.74 -0.04
C ARG A 99 -3.88 9.90 0.62
N GLY A 100 -3.64 11.10 0.12
CA GLY A 100 -4.33 12.30 0.57
C GLY A 100 -5.81 12.28 0.22
N ARG A 101 -6.59 13.08 0.94
CA ARG A 101 -8.01 13.26 0.64
C ARG A 101 -8.15 13.93 -0.74
N PRO A 102 -8.96 13.36 -1.67
CA PRO A 102 -9.26 13.99 -2.94
C PRO A 102 -9.83 15.40 -2.76
N ARG A 103 -9.36 16.36 -3.54
CA ARG A 103 -9.89 17.73 -3.53
C ARG A 103 -11.12 17.82 -4.40
N MET A 104 -12.03 18.71 -4.05
CA MET A 104 -13.30 18.90 -4.78
C MET A 104 -13.09 19.48 -6.19
N ASP A 105 -11.98 20.19 -6.40
CA ASP A 105 -11.60 20.79 -7.69
C ASP A 105 -10.96 19.78 -8.67
N GLY A 106 -10.86 18.50 -8.29
CA GLY A 106 -10.23 17.46 -9.10
C GLY A 106 -8.72 17.55 -9.20
N SER A 107 -8.06 18.47 -8.47
CA SER A 107 -6.61 18.56 -8.44
C SER A 107 -5.99 17.31 -7.79
N SER A 108 -4.74 17.01 -8.18
CA SER A 108 -4.03 15.83 -7.70
C SER A 108 -3.91 15.82 -6.18
N THR A 109 -4.14 14.65 -5.60
CA THR A 109 -3.99 14.43 -4.17
C THR A 109 -2.61 13.87 -3.86
N TYR A 110 -2.19 14.03 -2.61
CA TYR A 110 -0.95 13.40 -2.15
C TYR A 110 -0.97 11.88 -2.39
N LYS A 111 0.10 11.38 -2.99
CA LYS A 111 0.39 9.96 -3.19
C LYS A 111 1.86 9.74 -2.86
N GLY A 112 2.15 8.93 -1.86
CA GLY A 112 3.53 8.68 -1.46
C GLY A 112 3.66 7.64 -0.37
N LYS A 113 4.86 7.49 0.13
CA LYS A 113 5.16 6.72 1.33
C LYS A 113 5.49 7.70 2.47
N ALA A 114 5.11 7.34 3.68
CA ALA A 114 5.49 8.09 4.88
C ALA A 114 7.01 8.18 4.99
N GLU A 115 7.50 9.29 5.53
CA GLU A 115 8.93 9.54 5.73
C GLU A 115 9.58 8.39 6.51
N GLY A 116 10.76 7.95 6.08
CA GLY A 116 11.51 6.85 6.70
C GLY A 116 10.96 5.45 6.41
N SER A 117 9.86 5.32 5.67
CA SER A 117 9.31 4.00 5.31
C SER A 117 10.32 3.15 4.55
N ASN A 118 10.47 1.88 4.95
CA ASN A 118 11.27 0.91 4.20
C ASN A 118 10.49 0.42 2.97
N GLY A 119 10.49 1.20 1.90
CA GLY A 119 9.81 0.85 0.66
C GLY A 119 10.55 -0.20 -0.19
N SER A 120 11.78 -0.58 0.17
CA SER A 120 12.56 -1.57 -0.57
C SER A 120 12.18 -3.02 -0.21
N GLU A 121 11.65 -3.25 0.98
CA GLU A 121 11.24 -4.55 1.48
C GLU A 121 9.76 -4.58 1.90
N GLY A 122 9.20 -3.41 2.27
CA GLY A 122 7.83 -3.29 2.75
C GLY A 122 6.80 -3.46 1.65
N LEU A 123 5.81 -4.29 1.92
CA LEU A 123 4.64 -4.54 1.09
C LEU A 123 3.38 -4.25 1.90
N TRP A 124 2.36 -3.72 1.26
CA TRP A 124 1.03 -3.87 1.80
C TRP A 124 0.53 -5.27 1.49
N ILE A 125 0.19 -6.03 2.53
CA ILE A 125 -0.25 -7.42 2.42
C ILE A 125 -1.64 -7.54 3.02
N ALA A 126 -2.64 -7.84 2.19
CA ALA A 126 -4.00 -8.08 2.63
C ALA A 126 -4.32 -9.58 2.57
N ASN A 127 -4.19 -10.22 3.72
CA ASN A 127 -4.58 -11.60 3.94
C ASN A 127 -5.96 -11.64 4.61
N LEU A 128 -7.01 -11.66 3.80
CA LEU A 128 -8.40 -11.53 4.28
C LEU A 128 -8.86 -12.72 5.15
N LYS A 129 -8.16 -13.83 5.11
CA LYS A 129 -8.46 -15.05 5.89
C LYS A 129 -7.59 -15.22 7.13
N ASN A 130 -6.61 -14.32 7.32
CA ASN A 130 -5.67 -14.37 8.45
C ASN A 130 -4.94 -15.73 8.60
N GLY A 131 -4.81 -16.52 7.54
CA GLY A 131 -4.04 -17.77 7.55
C GLY A 131 -2.52 -17.53 7.47
N PRO A 132 -1.70 -18.53 7.79
CA PRO A 132 -0.26 -18.44 7.66
C PRO A 132 0.16 -18.33 6.19
N LEU A 133 1.17 -17.51 5.89
CA LEU A 133 1.59 -17.20 4.51
C LEU A 133 2.17 -18.44 3.78
N ASP A 134 2.81 -19.34 4.49
CA ASP A 134 3.38 -20.57 3.95
C ASP A 134 2.32 -21.56 3.41
N ARG A 135 1.06 -21.35 3.76
CA ARG A 135 -0.10 -22.16 3.30
C ARG A 135 -0.97 -21.46 2.28
N VAL A 136 -0.59 -20.27 1.87
CA VAL A 136 -1.32 -19.52 0.85
C VAL A 136 -1.12 -20.17 -0.51
N GLY A 137 -2.20 -20.36 -1.27
CA GLY A 137 -2.15 -20.97 -2.60
C GLY A 137 -2.03 -19.99 -3.75
N GLY A 138 -2.30 -18.70 -3.52
CA GLY A 138 -2.24 -17.67 -4.55
C GLY A 138 -1.89 -16.29 -3.99
N VAL A 139 -1.09 -15.54 -4.73
CA VAL A 139 -0.69 -14.17 -4.44
C VAL A 139 -0.99 -13.29 -5.64
N GLY A 140 -1.91 -12.35 -5.50
CA GLY A 140 -2.16 -11.31 -6.50
C GLY A 140 -1.30 -10.08 -6.23
N TRP A 141 -0.52 -9.65 -7.22
CA TRP A 141 0.37 -8.49 -7.14
C TRP A 141 -0.23 -7.30 -7.86
N PHE A 142 -0.27 -6.15 -7.21
CA PHE A 142 -0.84 -4.91 -7.70
C PHE A 142 0.12 -3.73 -7.46
N GLU A 143 -0.02 -2.68 -8.26
CA GLU A 143 0.77 -1.46 -8.07
C GLU A 143 0.33 -0.66 -6.84
N SER A 144 -0.96 -0.67 -6.54
CA SER A 144 -1.51 0.00 -5.37
C SER A 144 -2.54 -0.85 -4.62
N ALA A 145 -2.74 -0.54 -3.36
CA ALA A 145 -3.78 -1.16 -2.55
C ALA A 145 -5.19 -0.88 -3.10
N TYR A 146 -5.40 0.28 -3.75
CA TYR A 146 -6.68 0.56 -4.41
C TYR A 146 -6.97 -0.39 -5.57
N ASP A 147 -5.96 -0.73 -6.38
CA ASP A 147 -6.11 -1.64 -7.52
C ASP A 147 -6.46 -3.04 -7.03
N ALA A 148 -5.81 -3.48 -5.96
CA ALA A 148 -6.14 -4.74 -5.29
C ALA A 148 -7.58 -4.78 -4.76
N MET A 149 -8.03 -3.69 -4.13
CA MET A 149 -9.40 -3.57 -3.62
C MET A 149 -10.42 -3.53 -4.77
N ALA A 150 -10.13 -2.79 -5.86
CA ALA A 150 -10.97 -2.74 -7.05
C ALA A 150 -11.06 -4.11 -7.73
N PHE A 151 -9.94 -4.81 -7.88
CA PHE A 151 -9.92 -6.18 -8.40
C PHE A 151 -10.81 -7.12 -7.57
N TYR A 152 -10.68 -7.11 -6.24
CA TYR A 152 -11.55 -7.87 -5.36
C TYR A 152 -13.03 -7.52 -5.56
N GLN A 153 -13.36 -6.22 -5.63
CA GLN A 153 -14.73 -5.75 -5.81
C GLN A 153 -15.36 -6.28 -7.09
N ILE A 154 -14.61 -6.23 -8.21
CA ILE A 154 -15.09 -6.68 -9.52
C ILE A 154 -15.28 -8.19 -9.54
N HIS A 155 -14.37 -8.94 -8.91
CA HIS A 155 -14.35 -10.40 -8.98
C HIS A 155 -14.98 -11.11 -7.77
N ARG A 156 -15.50 -10.38 -6.78
CA ARG A 156 -15.94 -10.96 -5.50
C ARG A 156 -17.01 -12.04 -5.63
N GLU A 157 -17.89 -11.95 -6.60
CA GLU A 157 -18.93 -12.98 -6.80
C GLU A 157 -18.31 -14.28 -7.34
N ALA A 158 -17.41 -14.18 -8.31
CA ALA A 158 -16.66 -15.33 -8.79
C ALA A 158 -15.77 -15.95 -7.69
N ILE A 159 -15.15 -15.11 -6.87
CA ILE A 159 -14.32 -15.53 -5.71
C ILE A 159 -15.18 -16.28 -4.68
N LYS A 160 -16.39 -15.79 -4.39
CA LYS A 160 -17.33 -16.48 -3.49
C LYS A 160 -17.79 -17.84 -4.00
N GLN A 161 -18.04 -17.94 -5.31
CA GLN A 161 -18.49 -19.18 -5.95
C GLN A 161 -17.37 -20.20 -6.09
N ASN A 162 -16.11 -19.78 -6.02
CA ASN A 162 -14.96 -20.66 -6.08
C ASN A 162 -14.24 -20.71 -4.71
N PRO A 163 -14.51 -21.77 -3.89
CA PRO A 163 -13.91 -21.90 -2.56
C PRO A 163 -12.38 -21.91 -2.57
N GLU A 164 -11.74 -22.41 -3.63
CA GLU A 164 -10.30 -22.46 -3.77
C GLU A 164 -9.70 -21.04 -3.92
N LEU A 165 -10.29 -20.20 -4.78
CA LEU A 165 -9.91 -18.80 -4.91
C LEU A 165 -10.15 -18.01 -3.62
N SER A 166 -11.28 -18.29 -2.95
CA SER A 166 -11.64 -17.65 -1.69
C SER A 166 -10.71 -18.01 -0.53
N ARG A 167 -10.18 -19.23 -0.51
CA ARG A 167 -9.40 -19.74 0.64
C ARG A 167 -7.90 -19.46 0.55
N LYS A 168 -7.36 -19.29 -0.65
CA LYS A 168 -5.92 -19.38 -0.90
C LYS A 168 -5.31 -18.06 -1.38
N GLY A 169 -6.10 -17.03 -1.65
CA GLY A 169 -5.60 -15.79 -2.24
C GLY A 169 -5.32 -14.71 -1.20
N ILE A 170 -4.17 -14.07 -1.36
CA ILE A 170 -3.84 -12.80 -0.71
C ILE A 170 -3.57 -11.72 -1.76
N TYR A 171 -3.72 -10.47 -1.35
CA TYR A 171 -3.53 -9.30 -2.20
C TYR A 171 -2.31 -8.55 -1.69
N VAL A 172 -1.42 -8.19 -2.61
CA VAL A 172 -0.17 -7.52 -2.27
C VAL A 172 -0.02 -6.27 -3.14
N SER A 173 0.32 -5.14 -2.52
CA SER A 173 0.69 -3.93 -3.24
C SER A 173 2.16 -3.59 -3.01
N THR A 174 2.85 -3.25 -4.10
CA THR A 174 4.25 -2.80 -4.10
C THR A 174 4.38 -1.29 -3.85
N GLY A 175 3.27 -0.56 -3.97
CA GLY A 175 3.24 0.91 -3.85
C GLY A 175 4.02 1.60 -4.98
N GLY A 176 3.91 1.09 -6.19
CA GLY A 176 4.63 1.44 -7.42
C GLY A 176 5.41 0.26 -7.98
N SER A 177 6.48 0.50 -8.72
CA SER A 177 7.31 -0.56 -9.30
C SER A 177 7.89 -1.49 -8.23
N PRO A 178 7.80 -2.82 -8.42
CA PRO A 178 8.29 -3.79 -7.45
C PRO A 178 9.82 -3.75 -7.29
N THR A 179 10.31 -4.01 -6.10
CA THR A 179 11.74 -4.13 -5.81
C THR A 179 12.16 -5.59 -5.69
N LYS A 180 13.45 -5.85 -5.85
CA LYS A 180 14.02 -7.20 -5.64
C LYS A 180 13.76 -7.70 -4.22
N GLY A 181 13.86 -6.82 -3.20
CA GLY A 181 13.62 -7.18 -1.80
C GLY A 181 12.17 -7.61 -1.54
N GLN A 182 11.21 -6.87 -2.10
CA GLN A 182 9.79 -7.19 -2.00
C GLN A 182 9.47 -8.54 -2.64
N ILE A 183 9.95 -8.74 -3.90
CA ILE A 183 9.70 -10.00 -4.63
C ILE A 183 10.31 -11.17 -3.88
N LYS A 184 11.60 -11.09 -3.52
CA LYS A 184 12.32 -12.16 -2.81
C LYS A 184 11.61 -12.51 -1.50
N GLY A 185 11.33 -11.53 -0.65
CA GLY A 185 10.68 -11.76 0.64
C GLY A 185 9.32 -12.43 0.50
N MET A 186 8.52 -12.05 -0.51
CA MET A 186 7.21 -12.66 -0.70
C MET A 186 7.30 -14.09 -1.25
N LEU A 187 8.22 -14.37 -2.18
CA LEU A 187 8.46 -15.73 -2.69
C LEU A 187 8.93 -16.68 -1.56
N GLU A 188 9.81 -16.20 -0.68
CA GLU A 188 10.28 -16.98 0.47
C GLU A 188 9.16 -17.23 1.51
N ALA A 189 8.28 -16.25 1.73
CA ALA A 189 7.18 -16.38 2.68
C ALA A 189 6.01 -17.24 2.16
N THR A 190 5.89 -17.40 0.84
CA THR A 190 4.77 -18.11 0.19
C THR A 190 5.27 -19.18 -0.79
N PRO A 191 6.06 -20.18 -0.33
CA PRO A 191 6.79 -21.10 -1.20
C PRO A 191 5.88 -22.05 -2.02
N GLN A 192 4.62 -22.20 -1.63
CA GLN A 192 3.64 -23.06 -2.30
C GLN A 192 2.65 -22.26 -3.17
N ALA A 193 2.73 -20.93 -3.15
CA ALA A 193 1.75 -20.09 -3.83
C ALA A 193 2.03 -19.94 -5.32
N GLN A 194 0.97 -19.87 -6.10
CA GLN A 194 1.02 -19.33 -7.45
C GLN A 194 0.95 -17.81 -7.40
N HIS A 195 1.83 -17.13 -8.14
CA HIS A 195 1.90 -15.67 -8.18
C HIS A 195 1.27 -15.13 -9.47
N TYR A 196 0.35 -14.19 -9.32
CA TYR A 196 -0.38 -13.54 -10.41
C TYR A 196 0.02 -12.07 -10.46
N LEU A 197 0.59 -11.61 -11.57
CA LEU A 197 0.97 -10.23 -11.78
C LEU A 197 -0.22 -9.48 -12.39
N CYS A 198 -0.80 -8.58 -11.63
CA CYS A 198 -1.95 -7.76 -11.98
C CYS A 198 -1.54 -6.28 -12.05
N PHE A 199 -0.38 -5.99 -12.64
CA PHE A 199 0.10 -4.64 -12.88
C PHE A 199 -0.53 -4.05 -14.13
N ASP A 200 -0.59 -2.72 -14.20
CA ASP A 200 -1.05 -2.02 -15.39
C ASP A 200 -0.13 -2.33 -16.57
N ASN A 201 -0.72 -2.48 -17.74
CA ASN A 201 0.03 -2.75 -18.98
C ASN A 201 0.26 -1.43 -19.73
N ASP A 202 0.88 -0.48 -19.04
CA ASP A 202 1.25 0.80 -19.64
C ASP A 202 2.34 0.56 -20.71
N LYS A 203 2.06 1.05 -21.95
CA LYS A 203 3.02 1.03 -23.06
C LYS A 203 3.86 2.28 -23.06
#